data_a4edae8e68b4e0c3c21dd30e72f10e9c
#
_entry.id   a4edae8e68b4e0c3c21dd30e72f10e9c
#
_cell.length_a   1.000
_cell.length_b   1.000
_cell.length_c   1.000
_cell.angle_alpha   90.00
_cell.angle_beta   90.00
_cell.angle_gamma   90.00
#
_symmetry.space_group_name_H-M   'P 1'
#
loop_
_entity.id
_entity.type
_entity.pdbx_description
1 polymer ?
#
loop_
_entity_poly.entity_id
_entity_poly.type
_entity_poly.pdbx_seq_one_letter_code
_entity_poly.pdbx_strand_id
1 'polypeptide(L)'
;GLGDVYKRQALDVSIQAQILNLMMDLQDSIGLTYMFITHDLSVVKHISDEIAVMYLGKMMEIADADELNANPIHPYTLSLLSAVPIPDPETARKSHRIVLEGDVPSPLKMPTGCPFRTRCKYATEKCGQEMPQLTDRGNGHMVACWNK
;
A
#
# COMPACT_ATOMS: atom_id res chain seq x y z
N GLY A 1 -12.74 16.94 27.99
CA GLY A 1 -12.07 16.15 27.40
C GLY A 1 -10.57 16.13 27.08
N LEU A 2 -9.66 16.26 28.07
CA LEU A 2 -8.21 16.10 27.87
C LEU A 2 -7.75 14.64 27.80
N GLY A 3 -8.64 13.68 28.08
CA GLY A 3 -8.30 12.26 28.09
C GLY A 3 -8.18 11.55 26.73
N ASP A 4 -8.72 12.14 25.65
CA ASP A 4 -8.75 11.50 24.34
C ASP A 4 -7.53 11.85 23.46
N VAL A 5 -6.80 12.90 23.78
CA VAL A 5 -5.62 13.31 23.02
C VAL A 5 -4.44 12.37 23.27
N TYR A 6 -4.34 11.79 24.46
CA TYR A 6 -3.24 10.87 24.81
C TYR A 6 -3.43 9.42 24.34
N LYS A 7 -4.63 9.03 23.98
CA LYS A 7 -4.90 7.65 23.48
C LYS A 7 -4.54 7.45 22.01
N ARG A 8 -4.19 8.52 21.30
CA ARG A 8 -3.73 8.47 19.91
C ARG A 8 -2.23 8.71 19.76
N GLN A 9 -1.49 8.85 20.86
CA GLN A 9 -0.04 8.83 20.76
C GLN A 9 0.39 7.42 20.35
N ALA A 10 1.14 7.38 19.24
CA ALA A 10 1.67 6.17 18.66
C ALA A 10 2.20 5.25 19.76
N LEU A 11 1.67 4.04 19.82
CA LEU A 11 2.30 2.96 20.58
C LEU A 11 3.79 3.01 20.25
N ASP A 12 4.63 3.04 21.28
CA ASP A 12 6.08 2.98 21.10
C ASP A 12 6.40 1.82 20.14
N VAL A 13 7.29 2.03 19.19
CA VAL A 13 7.67 1.06 18.14
C VAL A 13 7.96 -0.31 18.77
N SER A 14 8.54 -0.31 19.98
CA SER A 14 8.80 -1.53 20.75
C SER A 14 7.53 -2.27 21.15
N ILE A 15 6.51 -1.56 21.62
CA ILE A 15 5.21 -2.15 22.00
C ILE A 15 4.45 -2.64 20.76
N GLN A 16 4.52 -1.90 19.66
CA GLN A 16 3.94 -2.30 18.38
C GLN A 16 4.54 -3.63 17.90
N ALA A 17 5.85 -3.77 17.95
CA ALA A 17 6.53 -5.01 17.59
C ALA A 17 6.13 -6.20 18.49
N GLN A 18 5.96 -5.98 19.79
CA GLN A 18 5.49 -7.03 20.72
C GLN A 18 4.06 -7.48 20.41
N ILE A 19 3.17 -6.55 20.08
CA ILE A 19 1.78 -6.88 19.70
C ILE A 19 1.78 -7.68 18.39
N LEU A 20 2.58 -7.29 17.39
CA LEU A 20 2.67 -8.02 16.13
C LEU A 20 3.18 -9.44 16.34
N ASN A 21 4.23 -9.63 17.14
CA ASN A 21 4.73 -10.95 17.48
C ASN A 21 3.66 -11.80 18.17
N LEU A 22 2.94 -11.23 19.14
CA LEU A 22 1.84 -11.94 19.80
C LEU A 22 0.74 -12.36 18.81
N MET A 23 0.42 -11.51 17.83
CA MET A 23 -0.58 -11.84 16.82
C MET A 23 -0.10 -12.97 15.89
N MET A 24 1.18 -12.98 15.51
CA MET A 24 1.78 -14.08 14.75
C MET A 24 1.77 -15.39 15.55
N ASP A 25 2.14 -15.35 16.84
CA ASP A 25 2.08 -16.52 17.73
C ASP A 25 0.65 -17.07 17.85
N LEU A 26 -0.36 -16.21 17.92
CA LEU A 26 -1.78 -16.61 17.94
C LEU A 26 -2.23 -17.19 16.58
N GLN A 27 -1.76 -16.63 15.48
CA GLN A 27 -2.01 -17.17 14.13
C GLN A 27 -1.51 -18.62 14.04
N ASP A 28 -0.28 -18.85 14.46
CA ASP A 28 0.35 -20.18 14.42
C ASP A 28 -0.30 -21.17 15.38
N SER A 29 -0.64 -20.74 16.60
CA SER A 29 -1.14 -21.64 17.65
C SER A 29 -2.59 -22.05 17.49
N ILE A 30 -3.46 -21.16 16.99
CA ILE A 30 -4.91 -21.40 16.86
C ILE A 30 -5.44 -21.23 15.43
N GLY A 31 -4.57 -21.00 14.45
CA GLY A 31 -4.95 -20.95 13.03
C GLY A 31 -5.81 -19.75 12.66
N LEU A 32 -5.55 -18.58 13.26
CA LEU A 32 -6.32 -17.36 12.96
C LEU A 32 -5.89 -16.77 11.60
N THR A 33 -6.89 -16.23 10.89
CA THR A 33 -6.65 -15.37 9.73
C THR A 33 -6.92 -13.93 10.12
N TYR A 34 -5.99 -13.04 9.82
CA TYR A 34 -6.11 -11.61 10.10
C TYR A 34 -6.29 -10.80 8.83
N MET A 35 -7.08 -9.75 8.90
CA MET A 35 -7.10 -8.68 7.92
C MET A 35 -6.61 -7.39 8.59
N PHE A 36 -5.43 -6.93 8.17
CA PHE A 36 -4.84 -5.68 8.63
C PHE A 36 -5.19 -4.52 7.70
N ILE A 37 -5.61 -3.39 8.29
CA ILE A 37 -5.75 -2.12 7.57
C ILE A 37 -4.76 -1.15 8.19
N THR A 38 -3.74 -0.79 7.43
CA THR A 38 -2.66 0.09 7.91
C THR A 38 -2.13 0.96 6.77
N HIS A 39 -1.45 2.02 7.14
CA HIS A 39 -0.65 2.84 6.22
C HIS A 39 0.87 2.60 6.39
N ASP A 40 1.27 1.76 7.32
CA ASP A 40 2.68 1.42 7.57
C ASP A 40 3.08 0.17 6.78
N LEU A 41 3.71 0.40 5.62
CA LEU A 41 4.17 -0.66 4.73
C LEU A 41 5.32 -1.50 5.33
N SER A 42 6.09 -0.94 6.27
CA SER A 42 7.16 -1.68 6.94
C SER A 42 6.62 -2.83 7.76
N VAL A 43 5.47 -2.61 8.42
CA VAL A 43 4.77 -3.62 9.21
C VAL A 43 4.15 -4.67 8.29
N VAL A 44 3.44 -4.24 7.25
CA VAL A 44 2.71 -5.13 6.34
C VAL A 44 3.63 -6.18 5.72
N LYS A 45 4.83 -5.79 5.31
CA LYS A 45 5.80 -6.70 4.70
C LYS A 45 6.16 -7.90 5.58
N HIS A 46 6.12 -7.74 6.91
CA HIS A 46 6.57 -8.79 7.85
C HIS A 46 5.46 -9.71 8.33
N ILE A 47 4.20 -9.28 8.25
CA ILE A 47 3.09 -10.00 8.87
C ILE A 47 2.04 -10.49 7.87
N SER A 48 2.13 -10.10 6.60
CA SER A 48 1.12 -10.41 5.60
C SER A 48 1.60 -11.43 4.60
N ASP A 49 0.76 -12.41 4.29
CA ASP A 49 0.96 -13.34 3.17
C ASP A 49 0.55 -12.68 1.85
N GLU A 50 -0.52 -11.90 1.86
CA GLU A 50 -1.04 -11.17 0.70
C GLU A 50 -1.25 -9.70 1.03
N ILE A 51 -0.93 -8.82 0.10
CA ILE A 51 -1.11 -7.37 0.25
C ILE A 51 -2.06 -6.85 -0.83
N ALA A 52 -3.09 -6.12 -0.38
CA ALA A 52 -4.00 -5.39 -1.23
C ALA A 52 -3.79 -3.87 -1.08
N VAL A 53 -3.39 -3.21 -2.16
CA VAL A 53 -3.17 -1.77 -2.20
C VAL A 53 -4.43 -1.05 -2.65
N MET A 54 -4.92 -0.13 -1.83
CA MET A 54 -6.15 0.61 -2.07
C MET A 54 -5.87 2.11 -2.25
N TYR A 55 -6.55 2.74 -3.19
CA TYR A 55 -6.55 4.19 -3.38
C TYR A 55 -7.97 4.72 -3.55
N LEU A 56 -8.38 5.68 -2.71
CA LEU A 56 -9.73 6.25 -2.69
C LEU A 56 -10.84 5.18 -2.75
N GLY A 57 -10.72 4.13 -1.93
CA GLY A 57 -11.73 3.05 -1.86
C GLY A 57 -11.75 2.08 -3.04
N LYS A 58 -10.77 2.14 -3.95
CA LYS A 58 -10.63 1.22 -5.08
C LYS A 58 -9.36 0.39 -4.94
N MET A 59 -9.46 -0.90 -5.24
CA MET A 59 -8.29 -1.78 -5.29
C MET A 59 -7.46 -1.45 -6.52
N MET A 60 -6.17 -1.20 -6.32
CA MET A 60 -5.22 -0.87 -7.38
C MET A 60 -4.32 -2.06 -7.71
N GLU A 61 -3.92 -2.82 -6.72
CA GLU A 61 -3.01 -3.95 -6.87
C GLU A 61 -3.19 -4.93 -5.73
N ILE A 62 -3.11 -6.24 -6.01
CA ILE A 62 -3.17 -7.33 -5.02
C ILE A 62 -2.16 -8.38 -5.45
N ALA A 63 -1.29 -8.78 -4.54
CA ALA A 63 -0.35 -9.87 -4.78
C ALA A 63 0.15 -10.46 -3.47
N ASP A 64 0.82 -11.59 -3.57
CA ASP A 64 1.69 -12.12 -2.52
C ASP A 64 2.61 -11.02 -1.99
N ALA A 65 2.90 -11.02 -0.68
CA ALA A 65 3.64 -9.94 -0.05
C ALA A 65 5.06 -9.80 -0.59
N ASP A 66 5.74 -10.91 -0.83
CA ASP A 66 7.10 -10.91 -1.39
C ASP A 66 7.09 -10.44 -2.84
N GLU A 67 6.14 -10.94 -3.63
CA GLU A 67 5.97 -10.53 -5.04
C GLU A 67 5.67 -9.05 -5.17
N LEU A 68 4.74 -8.51 -4.39
CA LEU A 68 4.38 -7.09 -4.44
C LEU A 68 5.55 -6.19 -4.04
N ASN A 69 6.37 -6.61 -3.07
CA ASN A 69 7.55 -5.86 -2.67
C ASN A 69 8.68 -5.92 -3.69
N ALA A 70 8.87 -7.09 -4.36
CA ALA A 70 9.92 -7.28 -5.35
C ALA A 70 9.55 -6.67 -6.71
N ASN A 71 8.31 -6.85 -7.15
CA ASN A 71 7.84 -6.55 -8.50
C ASN A 71 6.54 -5.72 -8.51
N PRO A 72 6.48 -4.56 -7.82
CA PRO A 72 5.28 -3.71 -7.85
C PRO A 72 5.01 -3.21 -9.28
N ILE A 73 3.77 -3.30 -9.72
CA ILE A 73 3.37 -2.96 -11.09
C ILE A 73 2.61 -1.64 -11.15
N HIS A 74 1.63 -1.44 -10.26
CA HIS A 74 0.82 -0.23 -10.30
C HIS A 74 1.63 1.02 -9.90
N PRO A 75 1.53 2.14 -10.62
CA PRO A 75 2.31 3.35 -10.33
C PRO A 75 2.12 3.93 -8.92
N TYR A 76 0.95 3.72 -8.32
CA TYR A 76 0.71 4.11 -6.93
C TYR A 76 1.49 3.23 -5.95
N THR A 77 1.49 1.91 -6.13
CA THR A 77 2.26 0.97 -5.31
C THR A 77 3.76 1.27 -5.38
N LEU A 78 4.27 1.50 -6.59
CA LEU A 78 5.65 1.95 -6.81
C LEU A 78 5.99 3.20 -6.00
N SER A 79 5.09 4.20 -5.99
CA SER A 79 5.32 5.43 -5.23
C SER A 79 5.29 5.21 -3.72
N LEU A 80 4.38 4.35 -3.22
CA LEU A 80 4.29 3.99 -1.80
C LEU A 80 5.56 3.28 -1.34
N LEU A 81 5.99 2.24 -2.06
CA LEU A 81 7.19 1.46 -1.71
C LEU A 81 8.46 2.31 -1.80
N SER A 82 8.53 3.24 -2.77
CA SER A 82 9.67 4.17 -2.87
C SER A 82 9.78 5.15 -1.70
N ALA A 83 8.72 5.31 -0.92
CA ALA A 83 8.70 6.19 0.25
C ALA A 83 9.06 5.47 1.56
N VAL A 84 9.13 4.13 1.56
CA VAL A 84 9.55 3.34 2.72
C VAL A 84 11.02 3.62 3.03
N PRO A 85 11.37 4.01 4.27
CA PRO A 85 12.75 4.24 4.66
C PRO A 85 13.58 2.97 4.52
N ILE A 86 14.72 3.07 3.84
CA ILE A 86 15.68 1.98 3.72
C ILE A 86 16.70 2.14 4.86
N PRO A 87 16.86 1.14 5.76
CA PRO A 87 17.76 1.26 6.89
C PRO A 87 19.24 1.41 6.51
N ASP A 88 19.62 0.88 5.33
CA ASP A 88 20.99 0.98 4.83
C ASP A 88 21.27 2.34 4.17
N PRO A 89 22.22 3.16 4.70
CA PRO A 89 22.51 4.49 4.18
C PRO A 89 23.06 4.49 2.74
N GLU A 90 23.79 3.45 2.33
CA GLU A 90 24.34 3.38 0.97
C GLU A 90 23.23 3.10 -0.06
N THR A 91 22.36 2.17 0.24
CA THR A 91 21.20 1.84 -0.59
C THR A 91 20.19 2.98 -0.61
N ALA A 92 19.96 3.64 0.53
CA ALA A 92 19.09 4.80 0.64
C ALA A 92 19.52 5.98 -0.24
N ARG A 93 20.84 6.22 -0.37
CA ARG A 93 21.39 7.27 -1.26
C ARG A 93 21.18 6.97 -2.75
N LYS A 94 21.07 5.71 -3.12
CA LYS A 94 20.86 5.25 -4.51
C LYS A 94 19.37 5.15 -4.86
N SER A 95 18.50 5.05 -3.85
CA SER A 95 17.07 4.96 -4.08
C SER A 95 16.50 6.34 -4.44
N HIS A 96 15.71 6.38 -5.51
CA HIS A 96 15.00 7.60 -5.92
C HIS A 96 13.56 7.53 -5.44
N ARG A 97 13.24 8.35 -4.42
CA ARG A 97 11.85 8.51 -3.99
C ARG A 97 11.01 9.09 -5.13
N ILE A 98 9.92 8.40 -5.46
CA ILE A 98 8.94 8.89 -6.43
C ILE A 98 8.05 9.91 -5.76
N VAL A 99 8.24 11.19 -6.07
CA VAL A 99 7.38 12.27 -5.58
C VAL A 99 6.14 12.34 -6.47
N LEU A 100 4.97 12.17 -5.86
CA LEU A 100 3.70 12.33 -6.56
C LEU A 100 3.33 13.80 -6.61
N GLU A 101 3.09 14.30 -7.81
CA GLU A 101 2.61 15.67 -8.03
C GLU A 101 1.09 15.77 -7.83
N GLY A 102 0.62 16.97 -7.47
CA GLY A 102 -0.79 17.28 -7.29
C GLY A 102 -1.39 16.78 -5.97
N ASP A 103 -2.56 17.31 -5.66
CA ASP A 103 -3.29 17.00 -4.44
C ASP A 103 -4.02 15.65 -4.53
N VAL A 104 -4.27 15.05 -3.37
CA VAL A 104 -5.15 13.87 -3.28
C VAL A 104 -6.58 14.32 -3.55
N PRO A 105 -7.26 13.76 -4.56
CA PRO A 105 -8.65 14.11 -4.83
C PRO A 105 -9.56 13.82 -3.64
N SER A 106 -10.59 14.64 -3.47
CA SER A 106 -11.57 14.40 -2.41
C SER A 106 -12.33 13.10 -2.69
N PRO A 107 -12.54 12.25 -1.68
CA PRO A 107 -13.40 11.07 -1.80
C PRO A 107 -14.84 11.41 -2.21
N LEU A 108 -15.31 12.65 -1.92
CA LEU A 108 -16.64 13.13 -2.31
C LEU A 108 -16.71 13.59 -3.78
N LYS A 109 -15.55 13.84 -4.41
CA LYS A 109 -15.43 14.23 -5.82
C LYS A 109 -14.34 13.38 -6.48
N MET A 110 -14.60 12.09 -6.58
CA MET A 110 -13.65 11.17 -7.21
C MET A 110 -13.50 11.50 -8.71
N PRO A 111 -12.27 11.44 -9.25
CA PRO A 111 -12.04 11.53 -10.67
C PRO A 111 -12.79 10.44 -11.43
N THR A 112 -13.28 10.74 -12.62
CA THR A 112 -13.82 9.72 -13.53
C THR A 112 -12.74 8.73 -13.95
N GLY A 113 -13.10 7.48 -14.24
CA GLY A 113 -12.14 6.44 -14.62
C GLY A 113 -11.21 6.05 -13.48
N CYS A 114 -9.92 5.94 -13.77
CA CYS A 114 -8.91 5.59 -12.74
C CYS A 114 -8.76 6.74 -11.72
N PRO A 115 -9.00 6.51 -10.42
CA PRO A 115 -8.91 7.56 -9.41
C PRO A 115 -7.49 8.11 -9.22
N PHE A 116 -6.48 7.33 -9.56
CA PHE A 116 -5.08 7.75 -9.46
C PHE A 116 -4.59 8.57 -10.67
N ARG A 117 -5.38 8.68 -11.75
CA ARG A 117 -4.97 9.32 -13.01
C ARG A 117 -4.45 10.75 -12.86
N THR A 118 -4.98 11.51 -11.92
CA THR A 118 -4.59 12.92 -11.69
C THR A 118 -3.17 13.08 -11.13
N ARG A 119 -2.61 12.00 -10.60
CA ARG A 119 -1.26 11.96 -10.00
C ARG A 119 -0.34 10.94 -10.70
N CYS A 120 -0.85 10.28 -11.72
CA CYS A 120 -0.13 9.23 -12.44
C CYS A 120 0.63 9.81 -13.63
N LYS A 121 1.95 9.72 -13.63
CA LYS A 121 2.79 10.16 -14.77
C LYS A 121 2.61 9.33 -16.05
N TYR A 122 1.94 8.17 -15.94
CA TYR A 122 1.62 7.29 -17.05
C TYR A 122 0.17 7.38 -17.50
N ALA A 123 -0.60 8.37 -17.01
CA ALA A 123 -2.01 8.49 -17.34
C ALA A 123 -2.23 8.73 -18.84
N THR A 124 -3.20 8.03 -19.40
CA THR A 124 -3.67 8.18 -20.78
C THR A 124 -5.12 8.64 -20.81
N GLU A 125 -5.66 8.98 -21.97
CA GLU A 125 -7.08 9.33 -22.11
C GLU A 125 -8.01 8.23 -21.61
N LYS A 126 -7.67 6.97 -21.88
CA LYS A 126 -8.44 5.81 -21.41
C LYS A 126 -8.57 5.79 -19.88
N CYS A 127 -7.52 6.20 -19.17
CA CYS A 127 -7.57 6.29 -17.70
C CYS A 127 -8.59 7.32 -17.19
N GLY A 128 -8.97 8.29 -18.02
CA GLY A 128 -10.00 9.28 -17.69
C GLY A 128 -11.41 8.82 -17.99
N GLN A 129 -11.56 7.91 -18.95
CA GLN A 129 -12.84 7.45 -19.47
C GLN A 129 -13.39 6.26 -18.69
N GLU A 130 -12.53 5.31 -18.33
CA GLU A 130 -12.94 4.04 -17.77
C GLU A 130 -12.05 3.61 -16.59
N MET A 131 -12.68 3.04 -15.55
CA MET A 131 -11.97 2.44 -14.43
C MET A 131 -11.36 1.10 -14.85
N PRO A 132 -10.03 0.91 -14.74
CA PRO A 132 -9.42 -0.37 -15.02
C PRO A 132 -9.90 -1.42 -14.01
N GLN A 133 -10.23 -2.61 -14.50
CA GLN A 133 -10.54 -3.76 -13.65
C GLN A 133 -9.24 -4.44 -13.21
N LEU A 134 -9.29 -5.12 -12.07
CA LEU A 134 -8.20 -6.00 -11.63
C LEU A 134 -8.04 -7.13 -12.67
N THR A 135 -6.87 -7.26 -13.24
CA THR A 135 -6.50 -8.31 -14.19
C THR A 135 -5.25 -9.02 -13.71
N ASP A 136 -5.22 -10.33 -13.81
CA ASP A 136 -4.05 -11.12 -13.46
C ASP A 136 -2.90 -10.86 -14.45
N ARG A 137 -1.75 -10.49 -13.91
CA ARG A 137 -0.50 -10.25 -14.66
C ARG A 137 0.46 -11.44 -14.60
N GLY A 138 0.03 -12.51 -13.99
CA GLY A 138 0.74 -13.75 -13.78
C GLY A 138 0.87 -14.06 -12.29
N ASN A 139 0.82 -15.34 -11.95
CA ASN A 139 0.99 -15.87 -10.60
C ASN A 139 0.02 -15.28 -9.55
N GLY A 140 -1.18 -14.89 -9.95
CA GLY A 140 -2.15 -14.27 -9.04
C GLY A 140 -1.87 -12.79 -8.73
N HIS A 141 -0.91 -12.15 -9.42
CA HIS A 141 -0.63 -10.72 -9.26
C HIS A 141 -1.68 -9.88 -10.00
N MET A 142 -2.67 -9.41 -9.27
CA MET A 142 -3.81 -8.67 -9.79
C MET A 142 -3.54 -7.18 -9.84
N VAL A 143 -3.73 -6.54 -10.99
CA VAL A 143 -3.45 -5.10 -11.18
C VAL A 143 -4.56 -4.39 -11.92
N ALA A 144 -5.02 -3.26 -11.38
CA ALA A 144 -6.00 -2.38 -12.02
C ALA A 144 -5.30 -1.23 -12.76
N CYS A 145 -4.66 -1.52 -13.89
CA CYS A 145 -3.94 -0.54 -14.68
C CYS A 145 -4.06 -0.81 -16.18
N TRP A 146 -4.31 0.24 -17.00
CA TRP A 146 -4.34 0.13 -18.45
C TRP A 146 -2.95 0.11 -19.11
N ASN A 147 -1.95 0.69 -18.44
CA ASN A 147 -0.64 1.00 -19.01
C ASN A 147 0.50 0.13 -18.45
N LYS A 148 0.18 -0.83 -17.61
CA LYS A 148 1.15 -1.72 -16.96
C LYS A 148 0.66 -3.17 -17.01
#